data_61e4ce4ba10ec94b5a25179123c08699
#
_entry.id   61e4ce4ba10ec94b5a25179123c08699
#
_cell.length_a   1.000
_cell.length_b   1.000
_cell.length_c   1.000
_cell.angle_alpha   90.00
_cell.angle_beta   90.00
_cell.angle_gamma   90.00
#
_symmetry.space_group_name_H-M   'P 1'
#
loop_
_entity.id
_entity.type
_entity.pdbx_description
1 polymer ?
#
loop_
_entity_poly.entity_id
_entity_poly.type
_entity_poly.pdbx_seq_one_letter_code
_entity_poly.pdbx_strand_id
1 'polypeptide(L)'
;MAISRSQLVKELEPGLNALFGLEYNRYENQHAEIYTNETSDRAFEEEVMLSGFGNAQVKGEGAGVSFDDAQETFTARYSHETIALAFAITEEAIEDNLYDRLAARYTKALARSMSNAKQVKAVDPLINGLPGVGTFKSGDGKALFAVDHPTVALSLIH
;
A
#
# COMPACT_ATOMS: atom_id res chain seq x y z
N MET A 1 -41.01 4.54 -31.13
CA MET A 1 -40.14 5.30 -30.21
C MET A 1 -38.74 4.82 -30.52
N ALA A 2 -37.87 5.67 -31.07
CA ALA A 2 -36.47 5.28 -31.30
C ALA A 2 -35.71 5.47 -29.98
N ILE A 3 -35.13 4.40 -29.47
CA ILE A 3 -34.24 4.43 -28.31
C ILE A 3 -32.99 5.23 -28.73
N SER A 4 -32.72 6.36 -28.08
CA SER A 4 -31.57 7.17 -28.45
C SER A 4 -30.28 6.51 -27.94
N ARG A 5 -29.21 6.54 -28.77
CA ARG A 5 -27.88 6.00 -28.44
C ARG A 5 -27.32 6.54 -27.12
N SER A 6 -27.66 7.77 -26.75
CA SER A 6 -27.24 8.38 -25.48
C SER A 6 -27.81 7.69 -24.22
N GLN A 7 -28.90 6.96 -24.34
CA GLN A 7 -29.47 6.18 -23.24
C GLN A 7 -28.71 4.87 -23.02
N LEU A 8 -28.25 4.22 -24.08
CA LEU A 8 -27.43 3.00 -24.01
C LEU A 8 -26.09 3.22 -23.29
N VAL A 9 -25.46 4.36 -23.51
CA VAL A 9 -24.20 4.69 -22.83
C VAL A 9 -24.39 4.82 -21.32
N LYS A 10 -25.50 5.40 -20.88
CA LYS A 10 -25.81 5.58 -19.44
C LYS A 10 -26.12 4.26 -18.72
N GLU A 11 -26.63 3.27 -19.42
CA GLU A 11 -26.87 1.94 -18.86
C GLU A 11 -25.63 1.05 -18.87
N LEU A 12 -24.73 1.26 -19.82
CA LEU A 12 -23.48 0.51 -19.94
C LEU A 12 -22.51 0.80 -18.80
N GLU A 13 -22.40 2.05 -18.39
CA GLU A 13 -21.47 2.50 -17.36
C GLU A 13 -21.65 1.78 -16.02
N PRO A 14 -22.86 1.67 -15.43
CA PRO A 14 -23.08 0.91 -14.20
C PRO A 14 -22.74 -0.56 -14.34
N GLY A 15 -23.01 -1.17 -15.50
CA GLY A 15 -22.68 -2.57 -15.78
C GLY A 15 -21.18 -2.82 -15.84
N LEU A 16 -20.42 -1.93 -16.46
CA LEU A 16 -18.96 -2.01 -16.52
C LEU A 16 -18.32 -1.77 -15.15
N ASN A 17 -18.85 -0.84 -14.36
CA ASN A 17 -18.40 -0.59 -13.01
C ASN A 17 -18.63 -1.78 -12.08
N ALA A 18 -19.79 -2.44 -12.17
CA ALA A 18 -20.08 -3.67 -11.44
C ALA A 18 -19.14 -4.82 -11.85
N LEU A 19 -18.90 -4.97 -13.14
CA LEU A 19 -17.99 -5.97 -13.69
C LEU A 19 -16.55 -5.71 -13.25
N PHE A 20 -16.12 -4.45 -13.22
CA PHE A 20 -14.80 -4.05 -12.71
C PHE A 20 -14.66 -4.44 -11.24
N GLY A 21 -15.63 -4.10 -10.40
CA GLY A 21 -15.59 -4.42 -8.98
C GLY A 21 -15.54 -5.94 -8.71
N LEU A 22 -16.35 -6.71 -9.44
CA LEU A 22 -16.33 -8.18 -9.36
C LEU A 22 -14.98 -8.77 -9.74
N GLU A 23 -14.39 -8.32 -10.84
CA GLU A 23 -13.11 -8.86 -11.32
C GLU A 23 -11.95 -8.38 -10.45
N TYR A 24 -11.99 -7.14 -9.95
CA TYR A 24 -10.95 -6.60 -9.06
C TYR A 24 -10.89 -7.37 -7.72
N ASN A 25 -12.05 -7.68 -7.14
CA ASN A 25 -12.15 -8.41 -5.88
C ASN A 25 -11.93 -9.92 -6.02
N ARG A 26 -11.84 -10.43 -7.24
CA ARG A 26 -11.57 -11.84 -7.51
C ARG A 26 -10.15 -12.25 -7.15
N TYR A 27 -9.20 -11.29 -7.21
CA TYR A 27 -7.80 -11.53 -6.92
C TYR A 27 -7.55 -11.27 -5.43
N GLU A 28 -7.02 -12.29 -4.76
CA GLU A 28 -6.66 -12.21 -3.35
C GLU A 28 -5.56 -11.17 -3.13
N ASN A 29 -5.69 -10.41 -2.06
CA ASN A 29 -4.70 -9.40 -1.68
C ASN A 29 -3.55 -10.08 -0.90
N GLN A 30 -2.62 -10.70 -1.61
CA GLN A 30 -1.48 -11.41 -1.01
C GLN A 30 -0.62 -10.50 -0.11
N HIS A 31 -0.55 -9.21 -0.41
CA HIS A 31 0.16 -8.25 0.42
C HIS A 31 -0.44 -8.09 1.83
N ALA A 32 -1.71 -8.44 2.03
CA ALA A 32 -2.36 -8.38 3.34
C ALA A 32 -1.81 -9.41 4.35
N GLU A 33 -1.14 -10.45 3.88
CA GLU A 33 -0.45 -11.42 4.73
C GLU A 33 0.88 -10.89 5.30
N ILE A 34 1.46 -9.88 4.63
CA ILE A 34 2.78 -9.33 4.98
C ILE A 34 2.65 -7.97 5.65
N TYR A 35 1.69 -7.16 5.20
CA TYR A 35 1.52 -5.78 5.64
C TYR A 35 0.18 -5.59 6.36
N THR A 36 0.19 -4.75 7.38
CA THR A 36 -1.03 -4.23 7.99
C THR A 36 -1.68 -3.22 7.03
N ASN A 37 -2.98 -3.39 6.76
CA ASN A 37 -3.74 -2.48 5.93
C ASN A 37 -4.46 -1.47 6.82
N GLU A 38 -4.16 -0.21 6.64
CA GLU A 38 -4.79 0.90 7.34
C GLU A 38 -5.44 1.87 6.34
N THR A 39 -6.35 2.69 6.83
CA THR A 39 -6.99 3.74 6.03
C THR A 39 -6.47 5.09 6.45
N SER A 40 -6.20 5.97 5.49
CA SER A 40 -5.75 7.33 5.73
C SER A 40 -6.56 8.31 4.89
N ASP A 41 -6.76 9.51 5.42
CA ASP A 41 -7.37 10.66 4.76
C ASP A 41 -6.34 11.78 4.45
N ARG A 42 -5.05 11.49 4.66
CA ARG A 42 -3.94 12.43 4.49
C ARG A 42 -3.14 12.13 3.24
N ALA A 43 -2.27 13.06 2.86
CA ALA A 43 -1.33 12.86 1.74
C ALA A 43 -0.13 11.96 2.11
N PHE A 44 0.19 11.87 3.37
CA PHE A 44 1.26 11.05 3.93
C PHE A 44 0.95 10.69 5.39
N GLU A 45 1.53 9.61 5.87
CA GLU A 45 1.54 9.23 7.29
C GLU A 45 2.97 9.19 7.81
N GLU A 46 3.13 9.49 9.09
CA GLU A 46 4.41 9.43 9.78
C GLU A 46 4.29 8.54 11.01
N GLU A 47 5.20 7.59 11.13
CA GLU A 47 5.37 6.77 12.30
C GLU A 47 6.68 7.08 12.99
N VAL A 48 6.60 7.35 14.28
CA VAL A 48 7.76 7.61 15.12
C VAL A 48 8.10 6.36 15.89
N MET A 49 9.32 5.88 15.74
CA MET A 49 9.82 4.78 16.54
C MET A 49 10.19 5.30 17.94
N LEU A 50 9.61 4.69 18.95
CA LEU A 50 9.93 4.97 20.35
C LEU A 50 11.01 4.00 20.84
N SER A 51 11.96 4.51 21.62
CA SER A 51 12.87 3.64 22.36
C SER A 51 12.09 2.85 23.39
N GLY A 52 12.47 1.60 23.61
CA GLY A 52 11.96 0.85 24.78
C GLY A 52 12.50 1.41 26.09
N PHE A 53 12.09 0.81 27.17
CA PHE A 53 12.70 1.02 28.47
C PHE A 53 13.90 0.07 28.64
N GLY A 54 14.87 0.48 29.45
CA GLY A 54 15.98 -0.37 29.87
C GLY A 54 15.52 -1.55 30.75
N ASN A 55 16.47 -2.36 31.18
CA ASN A 55 16.14 -3.50 32.05
C ASN A 55 15.65 -3.03 33.41
N ALA A 56 14.55 -3.61 33.87
CA ALA A 56 14.04 -3.38 35.21
C ALA A 56 15.10 -3.75 36.26
N GLN A 57 15.32 -2.85 37.24
CA GLN A 57 16.29 -3.05 38.29
C GLN A 57 15.63 -3.76 39.49
N VAL A 58 16.43 -4.58 40.18
CA VAL A 58 15.98 -5.21 41.44
C VAL A 58 15.85 -4.13 42.52
N LYS A 59 14.64 -4.00 43.05
CA LYS A 59 14.34 -3.05 44.14
C LYS A 59 14.64 -3.67 45.47
N GLY A 60 15.52 -3.07 46.27
CA GLY A 60 15.72 -3.43 47.65
C GLY A 60 14.53 -3.01 48.57
N GLU A 61 14.39 -3.66 49.70
CA GLU A 61 13.37 -3.28 50.69
C GLU A 61 13.60 -1.87 51.20
N GLY A 62 12.57 -1.01 51.14
CA GLY A 62 12.66 0.39 51.51
C GLY A 62 13.28 1.34 50.49
N ALA A 63 13.81 0.82 49.34
CA ALA A 63 14.35 1.65 48.26
C ALA A 63 13.24 2.25 47.38
N GLY A 64 13.50 3.40 46.77
CA GLY A 64 12.63 3.99 45.76
C GLY A 64 12.58 3.15 44.47
N VAL A 65 11.58 3.38 43.62
CA VAL A 65 11.51 2.83 42.28
C VAL A 65 12.38 3.69 41.37
N SER A 66 13.18 3.06 40.50
CA SER A 66 13.90 3.79 39.42
C SER A 66 12.91 4.15 38.31
N PHE A 67 13.05 5.36 37.79
CA PHE A 67 12.32 5.84 36.61
C PHE A 67 13.24 5.72 35.40
N ASP A 68 12.66 5.40 34.28
CA ASP A 68 13.34 5.33 32.99
C ASP A 68 12.57 6.15 31.96
N ASP A 69 13.25 6.74 31.01
CA ASP A 69 12.67 7.63 30.02
C ASP A 69 12.67 6.96 28.63
N ALA A 70 11.53 6.98 27.95
CA ALA A 70 11.44 6.61 26.54
C ALA A 70 11.73 7.84 25.65
N GLN A 71 12.49 7.65 24.59
CA GLN A 71 12.84 8.70 23.64
C GLN A 71 12.33 8.38 22.24
N GLU A 72 11.93 9.41 21.51
CA GLU A 72 11.65 9.31 20.08
C GLU A 72 12.95 9.17 19.30
N THR A 73 13.01 8.26 18.33
CA THR A 73 14.22 7.98 17.58
C THR A 73 14.07 8.31 16.09
N PHE A 74 13.55 7.39 15.31
CA PHE A 74 13.42 7.54 13.86
C PHE A 74 11.98 7.84 13.50
N THR A 75 11.80 8.69 12.49
CA THR A 75 10.50 8.92 11.88
C THR A 75 10.48 8.31 10.49
N ALA A 76 9.59 7.35 10.27
CA ALA A 76 9.32 6.81 8.94
C ALA A 76 8.13 7.56 8.32
N ARG A 77 8.31 8.06 7.09
CA ARG A 77 7.25 8.74 6.33
C ARG A 77 6.79 7.87 5.19
N TYR A 78 5.48 7.64 5.14
CA TYR A 78 4.80 6.90 4.08
C TYR A 78 4.00 7.90 3.22
N SER A 79 4.44 8.09 1.99
CA SER A 79 3.77 8.98 1.03
C SER A 79 2.78 8.17 0.19
N HIS A 80 1.55 8.65 0.08
CA HIS A 80 0.53 8.00 -0.74
C HIS A 80 0.75 8.28 -2.22
N GLU A 81 0.59 7.25 -3.05
CA GLU A 81 0.66 7.33 -4.50
C GLU A 81 -0.68 6.95 -5.12
N THR A 82 -1.09 7.66 -6.14
CA THR A 82 -2.30 7.34 -6.89
C THR A 82 -1.96 6.44 -8.06
N ILE A 83 -2.58 5.26 -8.11
CA ILE A 83 -2.49 4.35 -9.26
C ILE A 83 -3.75 4.55 -10.11
N ALA A 84 -3.58 4.93 -11.37
CA ALA A 84 -4.67 5.15 -12.30
C ALA A 84 -4.34 4.57 -13.67
N LEU A 85 -5.34 4.00 -14.31
CA LEU A 85 -5.27 3.53 -15.69
C LEU A 85 -6.66 3.67 -16.30
N ALA A 86 -6.76 4.10 -17.55
CA ALA A 86 -8.01 4.23 -18.27
C ALA A 86 -7.89 3.64 -19.67
N PHE A 87 -9.02 3.26 -20.24
CA PHE A 87 -9.14 2.95 -21.67
C PHE A 87 -10.29 3.75 -22.28
N ALA A 88 -10.22 4.00 -23.55
CA ALA A 88 -11.29 4.66 -24.30
C ALA A 88 -11.78 3.72 -25.40
N ILE A 89 -13.06 3.80 -25.70
CA ILE A 89 -13.70 3.10 -26.82
C ILE A 89 -14.14 4.18 -27.82
N THR A 90 -13.77 4.03 -29.08
CA THR A 90 -14.15 4.99 -30.12
C THR A 90 -15.63 4.89 -30.45
N GLU A 91 -16.19 5.99 -30.95
CA GLU A 91 -17.59 6.06 -31.35
C GLU A 91 -17.90 5.12 -32.52
N GLU A 92 -16.95 4.96 -33.45
CA GLU A 92 -17.06 4.01 -34.55
C GLU A 92 -17.19 2.55 -34.07
N ALA A 93 -16.43 2.17 -33.02
CA ALA A 93 -16.53 0.83 -32.45
C ALA A 93 -17.88 0.59 -31.76
N ILE A 94 -18.51 1.66 -31.24
CA ILE A 94 -19.87 1.61 -30.67
C ILE A 94 -20.89 1.44 -31.82
N GLU A 95 -20.70 2.13 -32.94
CA GLU A 95 -21.60 2.04 -34.10
C GLU A 95 -21.58 0.66 -34.76
N ASP A 96 -20.44 0.01 -34.82
CA ASP A 96 -20.26 -1.34 -35.37
C ASP A 96 -20.72 -2.47 -34.43
N ASN A 97 -21.34 -2.13 -33.29
CA ASN A 97 -21.86 -3.09 -32.30
C ASN A 97 -20.81 -4.07 -31.72
N LEU A 98 -19.52 -3.69 -31.78
CA LEU A 98 -18.39 -4.47 -31.27
C LEU A 98 -18.11 -4.18 -29.78
N TYR A 99 -18.75 -3.17 -29.21
CA TYR A 99 -18.41 -2.63 -27.89
C TYR A 99 -18.71 -3.56 -26.72
N ASP A 100 -19.80 -4.35 -26.77
CA ASP A 100 -20.23 -5.20 -25.64
C ASP A 100 -19.14 -6.20 -25.23
N ARG A 101 -18.65 -6.97 -26.20
CA ARG A 101 -17.63 -8.00 -25.94
C ARG A 101 -16.26 -7.38 -25.66
N LEU A 102 -15.92 -6.28 -26.35
CA LEU A 102 -14.65 -5.59 -26.19
C LEU A 102 -14.61 -4.81 -24.86
N ALA A 103 -15.66 -4.07 -24.52
CA ALA A 103 -15.76 -3.33 -23.28
C ALA A 103 -15.63 -4.25 -22.06
N ALA A 104 -16.35 -5.37 -22.03
CA ALA A 104 -16.25 -6.35 -20.96
C ALA A 104 -14.84 -6.96 -20.82
N ARG A 105 -14.17 -7.25 -21.95
CA ARG A 105 -12.80 -7.80 -21.95
C ARG A 105 -11.80 -6.78 -21.45
N TYR A 106 -11.88 -5.52 -21.91
CA TYR A 106 -10.98 -4.46 -21.49
C TYR A 106 -11.21 -4.06 -20.03
N THR A 107 -12.46 -4.06 -19.55
CA THR A 107 -12.77 -3.82 -18.14
C THR A 107 -12.14 -4.88 -17.23
N LYS A 108 -12.22 -6.15 -17.60
CA LYS A 108 -11.54 -7.23 -16.86
C LYS A 108 -10.02 -7.10 -16.92
N ALA A 109 -9.47 -6.75 -18.08
CA ALA A 109 -8.04 -6.51 -18.22
C ALA A 109 -7.55 -5.33 -17.38
N LEU A 110 -8.34 -4.24 -17.33
CA LEU A 110 -8.07 -3.08 -16.48
C LEU A 110 -8.06 -3.46 -15.00
N ALA A 111 -9.10 -4.15 -14.53
CA ALA A 111 -9.19 -4.60 -13.13
C ALA A 111 -7.98 -5.48 -12.74
N ARG A 112 -7.61 -6.41 -13.60
CA ARG A 112 -6.42 -7.25 -13.40
C ARG A 112 -5.13 -6.45 -13.35
N SER A 113 -4.96 -5.50 -14.27
CA SER A 113 -3.78 -4.63 -14.33
C SER A 113 -3.64 -3.79 -13.07
N MET A 114 -4.73 -3.21 -12.57
CA MET A 114 -4.72 -2.40 -11.36
C MET A 114 -4.44 -3.25 -10.10
N SER A 115 -5.04 -4.44 -10.00
CA SER A 115 -4.73 -5.38 -8.91
C SER A 115 -3.27 -5.81 -8.93
N ASN A 116 -2.74 -6.15 -10.12
CA ASN A 116 -1.32 -6.51 -10.26
C ASN A 116 -0.38 -5.35 -9.92
N ALA A 117 -0.70 -4.13 -10.33
CA ALA A 117 0.12 -2.96 -9.99
C ALA A 117 0.22 -2.75 -8.48
N LYS A 118 -0.88 -2.97 -7.74
CA LYS A 118 -0.89 -2.91 -6.27
C LYS A 118 0.00 -3.98 -5.66
N GLN A 119 -0.06 -5.22 -6.16
CA GLN A 119 0.80 -6.32 -5.68
C GLN A 119 2.29 -6.03 -5.96
N VAL A 120 2.63 -5.56 -7.16
CA VAL A 120 4.01 -5.20 -7.52
C VAL A 120 4.54 -4.10 -6.60
N LYS A 121 3.74 -3.06 -6.35
CA LYS A 121 4.11 -1.99 -5.42
C LYS A 121 4.32 -2.48 -3.99
N ALA A 122 3.54 -3.45 -3.54
CA ALA A 122 3.69 -4.02 -2.21
C ALA A 122 4.97 -4.88 -2.08
N VAL A 123 5.40 -5.54 -3.16
CA VAL A 123 6.62 -6.36 -3.14
C VAL A 123 7.89 -5.53 -3.34
N ASP A 124 7.78 -4.35 -3.96
CA ASP A 124 8.91 -3.47 -4.27
C ASP A 124 9.80 -3.14 -3.05
N PRO A 125 9.29 -2.78 -1.86
CA PRO A 125 10.10 -2.56 -0.66
C PRO A 125 10.91 -3.80 -0.24
N LEU A 126 10.38 -5.00 -0.44
CA LEU A 126 11.06 -6.25 -0.08
C LEU A 126 12.21 -6.54 -1.04
N ILE A 127 12.00 -6.37 -2.35
CA ILE A 127 13.02 -6.61 -3.37
C ILE A 127 14.13 -5.55 -3.25
N ASN A 128 13.75 -4.28 -3.11
CA ASN A 128 14.68 -3.16 -3.05
C ASN A 128 15.20 -2.87 -1.63
N GLY A 129 14.79 -3.64 -0.64
CA GLY A 129 15.25 -3.52 0.74
C GLY A 129 16.54 -4.28 1.07
N LEU A 130 17.13 -4.99 0.10
CA LEU A 130 18.39 -5.71 0.31
C LEU A 130 19.59 -4.77 0.32
N PRO A 131 20.57 -4.96 1.24
CA PRO A 131 21.78 -4.17 1.28
C PRO A 131 22.57 -4.23 -0.02
N GLY A 132 22.93 -3.06 -0.57
CA GLY A 132 23.73 -2.94 -1.79
C GLY A 132 23.01 -3.22 -3.10
N VAL A 133 21.74 -3.63 -3.08
CA VAL A 133 20.97 -3.96 -4.28
C VAL A 133 19.87 -2.94 -4.57
N GLY A 134 19.19 -2.48 -3.54
CA GLY A 134 18.01 -1.64 -3.69
C GLY A 134 18.14 -0.22 -3.17
N THR A 135 17.15 0.59 -3.50
CA THR A 135 17.06 2.00 -3.10
C THR A 135 16.13 2.23 -1.91
N PHE A 136 15.37 1.19 -1.51
CA PHE A 136 14.44 1.32 -0.38
C PHE A 136 15.21 1.36 0.93
N LYS A 137 14.92 2.40 1.73
CA LYS A 137 15.52 2.60 3.04
C LYS A 137 14.44 2.71 4.10
N SER A 138 14.68 2.09 5.25
CA SER A 138 13.84 2.22 6.42
C SER A 138 13.99 3.60 7.10
N GLY A 139 13.23 3.85 8.15
CA GLY A 139 13.22 5.12 8.87
C GLY A 139 14.59 5.55 9.45
N ASP A 140 15.48 4.60 9.69
CA ASP A 140 16.87 4.83 10.12
C ASP A 140 17.85 5.13 8.96
N GLY A 141 17.36 5.16 7.73
CA GLY A 141 18.15 5.41 6.51
C GLY A 141 18.93 4.22 5.98
N LYS A 142 18.82 3.04 6.61
CA LYS A 142 19.46 1.80 6.16
C LYS A 142 18.52 0.96 5.29
N ALA A 143 19.06 -0.02 4.59
CA ALA A 143 18.27 -0.98 3.84
C ALA A 143 17.39 -1.80 4.80
N LEU A 144 16.19 -2.18 4.37
CA LEU A 144 15.22 -2.91 5.21
C LEU A 144 15.80 -4.20 5.84
N PHE A 145 16.65 -4.91 5.11
CA PHE A 145 17.28 -6.15 5.56
C PHE A 145 18.75 -5.96 5.96
N ALA A 146 19.14 -4.76 6.39
CA ALA A 146 20.46 -4.54 6.95
C ALA A 146 20.60 -5.27 8.30
N VAL A 147 21.80 -5.77 8.61
CA VAL A 147 22.08 -6.46 9.88
C VAL A 147 22.56 -5.52 10.98
N ASP A 148 22.79 -4.27 10.64
CA ASP A 148 23.39 -3.23 11.48
C ASP A 148 22.43 -2.06 11.77
N HIS A 149 21.13 -2.35 11.86
CA HIS A 149 20.16 -1.35 12.29
C HIS A 149 20.50 -0.84 13.68
N PRO A 150 20.53 0.50 13.87
CA PRO A 150 20.83 1.05 15.18
C PRO A 150 19.73 0.70 16.18
N THR A 151 20.13 0.12 17.30
CA THR A 151 19.24 -0.11 18.43
C THR A 151 19.50 0.95 19.50
N VAL A 152 18.45 1.55 20.02
CA VAL A 152 18.58 2.61 21.04
C VAL A 152 19.18 2.08 22.35
N ALA A 153 19.02 0.79 22.63
CA ALA A 153 19.53 0.13 23.82
C ALA A 153 21.09 0.05 23.90
N LEU A 154 21.79 0.15 22.76
CA LEU A 154 23.26 0.08 22.74
C LEU A 154 23.95 1.39 23.17
N SER A 155 23.23 2.50 23.30
CA SER A 155 23.76 3.77 23.75
C SER A 155 24.00 3.85 25.27
N LEU A 156 23.50 2.89 26.04
CA LEU A 156 23.54 2.93 27.51
C LEU A 156 24.49 1.89 28.16
N ILE A 157 25.30 1.20 27.35
CA ILE A 157 26.37 0.34 27.88
C ILE A 157 27.69 1.08 27.76
N HIS A 158 27.92 1.94 28.70
CA HIS A 158 29.25 2.45 29.06
C HIS A 158 29.60 1.99 30.45
#